data_b32353ecf62c383acdd11455b018ef86
#
_entry.id   b32353ecf62c383acdd11455b018ef86
#
_cell.length_a   1.000
_cell.length_b   1.000
_cell.length_c   1.000
_cell.angle_alpha   90.00
_cell.angle_beta   90.00
_cell.angle_gamma   90.00
#
_symmetry.space_group_name_H-M   'P 1'
#
loop_
_entity.id
_entity.type
_entity.pdbx_description
1 polymer ?
#
loop_
_entity_poly.entity_id
_entity_poly.type
_entity_poly.pdbx_seq_one_letter_code
_entity_poly.pdbx_strand_id
1 'polypeptide(L)'
;MKTVNFLYGRTTFDLEVPDDTPVLTSNVDALKSDKDGYEIVKEAMDHPIDSPHLYELAKGKPDCTIIISDHTRPVPSQDILPHMIRELRCGNPDIKITLLVATGFHRPTTVEELKGKLGDALYEEFKDNIVVHDAHDPSKNIKVGNLPSGPDCIIDKVAYNASLLGAEGFIEAHFFAGFSGGRKSVLPGICDAVTVMGNHCGEFIASPYARTGILDKNPIHEDMVAAAEMAKLAFICNVVIDEDKKTVAAFAGNFKTAHRKGVDFLSGYCAVKPAPADIVITTNGGYPLDQNAYQCPKGMSAAEATVNDGGVIIMLATCQDGHGGESYYHSIADAESADAFFQQCLHTPQVETLPDQWCAQIWCRIVRKYKVLFVADKAQEQLIRDLKVEYFETLDEAYARARELKGPDATLTCIPNGVSVVVKD
;
A
#
# COMPACT_ATOMS: atom_id res chain seq x y z
N MET A 1 -7.72 3.08 -35.84
CA MET A 1 -7.10 2.14 -34.89
C MET A 1 -5.95 2.84 -34.19
N LYS A 2 -5.77 2.59 -32.90
CA LYS A 2 -4.61 3.04 -32.11
C LYS A 2 -3.96 1.84 -31.42
N THR A 3 -2.66 1.90 -31.23
CA THR A 3 -1.90 0.90 -30.48
C THR A 3 -1.89 1.25 -29.01
N VAL A 4 -2.20 0.29 -28.15
CA VAL A 4 -2.03 0.39 -26.69
C VAL A 4 -0.93 -0.54 -26.24
N ASN A 5 0.06 0.00 -25.53
CA ASN A 5 1.23 -0.74 -25.05
C ASN A 5 1.01 -1.12 -23.58
N PHE A 6 0.96 -2.41 -23.28
CA PHE A 6 0.77 -2.94 -21.93
C PHE A 6 2.09 -3.37 -21.32
N LEU A 7 2.43 -2.84 -20.16
CA LEU A 7 3.68 -3.18 -19.45
C LEU A 7 3.71 -4.65 -19.05
N TYR A 8 4.83 -5.35 -19.36
CA TYR A 8 5.04 -6.76 -19.06
C TYR A 8 6.52 -7.04 -18.83
N GLY A 9 6.91 -7.33 -17.61
CA GLY A 9 8.31 -7.43 -17.23
C GLY A 9 9.10 -6.17 -17.62
N ARG A 10 10.13 -6.35 -18.44
CA ARG A 10 10.95 -5.25 -19.00
C ARG A 10 10.58 -4.94 -20.46
N THR A 11 9.44 -5.43 -20.93
CA THR A 11 8.93 -5.28 -22.28
C THR A 11 7.48 -4.80 -22.28
N THR A 12 6.82 -4.79 -23.43
CA THR A 12 5.40 -4.51 -23.58
C THR A 12 4.74 -5.57 -24.48
N PHE A 13 3.44 -5.76 -24.26
CA PHE A 13 2.54 -6.31 -25.26
C PHE A 13 1.77 -5.18 -25.91
N ASP A 14 1.64 -5.21 -27.23
CA ASP A 14 0.93 -4.21 -28.00
C ASP A 14 -0.39 -4.78 -28.51
N LEU A 15 -1.45 -3.98 -28.44
CA LEU A 15 -2.77 -4.33 -28.97
C LEU A 15 -3.35 -3.20 -29.81
N GLU A 16 -3.77 -3.53 -31.04
CA GLU A 16 -4.50 -2.60 -31.90
C GLU A 16 -5.98 -2.55 -31.47
N VAL A 17 -6.45 -1.38 -31.08
CA VAL A 17 -7.83 -1.16 -30.63
C VAL A 17 -8.50 -0.02 -31.42
N PRO A 18 -9.84 0.06 -31.47
CA PRO A 18 -10.55 1.23 -32.01
C PRO A 18 -10.08 2.53 -31.38
N ASP A 19 -10.08 3.62 -32.16
CA ASP A 19 -9.60 4.95 -31.71
C ASP A 19 -10.38 5.49 -30.49
N ASP A 20 -11.65 5.13 -30.37
CA ASP A 20 -12.57 5.51 -29.30
C ASP A 20 -12.49 4.62 -28.05
N THR A 21 -11.70 3.54 -28.06
CA THR A 21 -11.50 2.67 -26.88
C THR A 21 -10.94 3.49 -25.71
N PRO A 22 -11.60 3.50 -24.53
CA PRO A 22 -11.06 4.15 -23.35
C PRO A 22 -9.71 3.55 -22.92
N VAL A 23 -8.74 4.42 -22.62
CA VAL A 23 -7.45 4.04 -22.04
C VAL A 23 -7.28 4.83 -20.74
N LEU A 24 -7.30 4.11 -19.62
CA LEU A 24 -7.16 4.71 -18.30
C LEU A 24 -5.67 4.78 -17.94
N THR A 25 -5.15 5.99 -17.94
CA THR A 25 -3.76 6.29 -17.55
C THR A 25 -3.74 7.38 -16.50
N SER A 26 -2.81 7.28 -15.56
CA SER A 26 -2.55 8.33 -14.57
C SER A 26 -1.62 9.40 -15.15
N ASN A 27 -1.53 10.52 -14.43
CA ASN A 27 -0.56 11.58 -14.67
C ASN A 27 0.63 11.52 -13.72
N VAL A 28 0.92 10.35 -13.12
CA VAL A 28 2.02 10.22 -12.14
C VAL A 28 3.38 10.54 -12.74
N ASP A 29 3.57 10.35 -14.04
CA ASP A 29 4.80 10.73 -14.75
C ASP A 29 5.06 12.25 -14.75
N ALA A 30 3.99 13.05 -14.59
CA ALA A 30 4.09 14.50 -14.43
C ALA A 30 4.38 14.91 -12.97
N LEU A 31 4.42 13.96 -12.05
CA LEU A 31 4.74 14.17 -10.65
C LEU A 31 6.25 14.33 -10.48
N LYS A 32 6.75 15.52 -10.79
CA LYS A 32 8.17 15.87 -10.75
C LYS A 32 8.36 17.20 -10.03
N SER A 33 9.54 17.39 -9.44
CA SER A 33 9.95 18.65 -8.85
C SER A 33 11.40 18.96 -9.23
N ASP A 34 11.65 20.23 -9.55
CA ASP A 34 13.02 20.74 -9.74
C ASP A 34 13.69 21.13 -8.41
N LYS A 35 12.91 21.14 -7.30
CA LYS A 35 13.44 21.41 -5.96
C LYS A 35 14.08 20.17 -5.37
N ASP A 36 15.09 20.38 -4.55
CA ASP A 36 15.67 19.35 -3.71
C ASP A 36 14.64 18.82 -2.69
N GLY A 37 14.59 17.49 -2.47
CA GLY A 37 13.67 16.86 -1.54
C GLY A 37 13.81 17.38 -0.11
N TYR A 38 15.03 17.68 0.31
CA TYR A 38 15.30 18.29 1.61
C TYR A 38 14.64 19.66 1.76
N GLU A 39 14.68 20.52 0.71
CA GLU A 39 14.02 21.84 0.73
C GLU A 39 12.49 21.72 0.71
N ILE A 40 11.94 20.75 -0.03
CA ILE A 40 10.51 20.46 -0.05
C ILE A 40 10.01 20.10 1.36
N VAL A 41 10.73 19.21 2.04
CA VAL A 41 10.40 18.83 3.42
C VAL A 41 10.53 20.01 4.36
N LYS A 42 11.58 20.84 4.21
CA LYS A 42 11.74 22.05 4.99
C LYS A 42 10.53 22.97 4.90
N GLU A 43 10.07 23.26 3.67
CA GLU A 43 8.89 24.11 3.44
C GLU A 43 7.63 23.54 4.13
N ALA A 44 7.44 22.22 4.08
CA ALA A 44 6.31 21.57 4.75
C ALA A 44 6.40 21.67 6.28
N MET A 45 7.61 21.51 6.84
CA MET A 45 7.86 21.63 8.28
C MET A 45 7.73 23.06 8.78
N ASP A 46 8.09 24.06 7.95
CA ASP A 46 7.92 25.47 8.26
C ASP A 46 6.43 25.92 8.26
N HIS A 47 5.53 25.10 7.66
CA HIS A 47 4.10 25.38 7.55
C HIS A 47 3.23 24.16 7.93
N PRO A 48 3.30 23.68 9.18
CA PRO A 48 2.59 22.47 9.60
C PRO A 48 1.07 22.64 9.50
N ILE A 49 0.41 21.60 8.98
CA ILE A 49 -1.04 21.59 8.74
C ILE A 49 -1.76 21.22 10.03
N ASP A 50 -2.65 22.11 10.50
CA ASP A 50 -3.50 21.94 11.68
C ASP A 50 -2.73 21.39 12.90
N SER A 51 -1.52 21.90 13.12
CA SER A 51 -0.63 21.51 14.20
C SER A 51 0.25 22.69 14.61
N PRO A 52 0.64 22.82 15.88
CA PRO A 52 1.80 23.60 16.25
C PRO A 52 3.05 23.07 15.52
N HIS A 53 4.10 23.89 15.44
CA HIS A 53 5.40 23.41 14.98
C HIS A 53 5.93 22.30 15.88
N LEU A 54 6.73 21.39 15.33
CA LEU A 54 7.27 20.27 16.10
C LEU A 54 8.16 20.76 17.25
N TYR A 55 8.89 21.88 17.08
CA TYR A 55 9.66 22.49 18.17
C TYR A 55 8.78 23.00 19.32
N GLU A 56 7.54 23.42 19.03
CA GLU A 56 6.60 23.84 20.10
C GLU A 56 6.07 22.64 20.87
N LEU A 57 5.77 21.53 20.15
CA LEU A 57 5.35 20.26 20.76
C LEU A 57 6.46 19.65 21.62
N ALA A 58 7.73 19.88 21.30
CA ALA A 58 8.89 19.36 22.02
C ALA A 58 9.17 20.11 23.33
N LYS A 59 8.64 21.34 23.53
CA LYS A 59 8.87 22.12 24.75
C LYS A 59 8.43 21.34 25.99
N GLY A 60 9.36 21.17 26.93
CA GLY A 60 9.12 20.47 28.19
C GLY A 60 8.93 18.97 28.10
N LYS A 61 9.15 18.35 26.91
CA LYS A 61 9.13 16.91 26.71
C LYS A 61 10.52 16.33 26.95
N PRO A 62 10.69 15.34 27.85
CA PRO A 62 11.99 14.73 28.10
C PRO A 62 12.47 13.84 26.93
N ASP A 63 11.54 13.29 26.15
CA ASP A 63 11.84 12.38 25.05
C ASP A 63 10.84 12.50 23.91
N CYS A 64 11.26 12.01 22.74
CA CYS A 64 10.42 11.82 21.55
C CYS A 64 10.78 10.51 20.89
N THR A 65 9.77 9.73 20.51
CA THR A 65 9.93 8.61 19.59
C THR A 65 9.47 9.02 18.20
N ILE A 66 10.32 8.83 17.18
CA ILE A 66 9.95 8.98 15.78
C ILE A 66 9.79 7.60 15.19
N ILE A 67 8.57 7.28 14.74
CA ILE A 67 8.31 6.06 13.97
C ILE A 67 8.89 6.26 12.56
N ILE A 68 9.78 5.37 12.14
CA ILE A 68 10.38 5.36 10.82
C ILE A 68 9.97 4.10 10.06
N SER A 69 9.91 4.17 8.74
CA SER A 69 9.57 3.01 7.92
C SER A 69 10.70 1.98 7.89
N ASP A 70 10.38 0.73 7.62
CA ASP A 70 11.35 -0.36 7.46
C ASP A 70 12.03 -0.36 6.08
N HIS A 71 12.90 -1.36 5.85
CA HIS A 71 13.66 -1.55 4.62
C HIS A 71 12.80 -1.78 3.37
N THR A 72 11.55 -2.22 3.52
CA THR A 72 10.68 -2.53 2.37
C THR A 72 10.00 -1.29 1.78
N ARG A 73 10.14 -0.13 2.42
CA ARG A 73 9.50 1.12 2.00
C ARG A 73 10.54 2.14 1.54
N PRO A 74 10.41 2.67 0.31
CA PRO A 74 11.36 3.63 -0.25
C PRO A 74 11.13 5.05 0.26
N VAL A 75 10.97 5.22 1.58
CA VAL A 75 10.84 6.54 2.20
C VAL A 75 12.22 7.21 2.22
N PRO A 76 12.36 8.43 1.69
CA PRO A 76 13.62 9.18 1.72
C PRO A 76 13.85 9.80 3.11
N SER A 77 14.19 8.95 4.09
CA SER A 77 14.37 9.35 5.50
C SER A 77 15.45 10.42 5.67
N GLN A 78 16.44 10.46 4.74
CA GLN A 78 17.50 11.46 4.73
C GLN A 78 16.99 12.86 4.38
N ASP A 79 15.87 12.99 3.67
CA ASP A 79 15.22 14.28 3.42
C ASP A 79 14.39 14.73 4.63
N ILE A 80 13.82 13.78 5.41
CA ILE A 80 12.81 14.05 6.43
C ILE A 80 13.42 14.20 7.81
N LEU A 81 14.18 13.21 8.27
CA LEU A 81 14.61 13.11 9.66
C LEU A 81 15.48 14.29 10.13
N PRO A 82 16.40 14.84 9.32
CA PRO A 82 17.20 15.99 9.76
C PRO A 82 16.35 17.19 10.16
N HIS A 83 15.23 17.43 9.47
CA HIS A 83 14.31 18.51 9.81
C HIS A 83 13.55 18.23 11.09
N MET A 84 12.99 17.02 11.26
CA MET A 84 12.29 16.64 12.46
C MET A 84 13.21 16.71 13.69
N ILE A 85 14.42 16.16 13.59
CA ILE A 85 15.42 16.16 14.68
C ILE A 85 15.83 17.58 15.04
N ARG A 86 16.10 18.43 14.04
CA ARG A 86 16.43 19.83 14.26
C ARG A 86 15.33 20.56 15.03
N GLU A 87 14.08 20.42 14.64
CA GLU A 87 12.98 21.07 15.32
C GLU A 87 12.78 20.56 16.75
N LEU A 88 12.87 19.25 16.97
CA LEU A 88 12.81 18.69 18.31
C LEU A 88 13.88 19.30 19.22
N ARG A 89 15.11 19.42 18.76
CA ARG A 89 16.23 20.02 19.50
C ARG A 89 16.10 21.55 19.66
N CYS A 90 15.46 22.22 18.71
CA CYS A 90 15.12 23.64 18.88
C CYS A 90 14.11 23.85 20.01
N GLY A 91 13.17 22.93 20.18
CA GLY A 91 12.16 22.99 21.26
C GLY A 91 12.70 22.58 22.63
N ASN A 92 13.55 21.56 22.66
CA ASN A 92 14.27 21.10 23.85
C ASN A 92 15.64 20.54 23.44
N PRO A 93 16.75 21.25 23.70
CA PRO A 93 18.11 20.81 23.34
C PRO A 93 18.51 19.45 23.96
N ASP A 94 17.94 19.11 25.12
CA ASP A 94 18.27 17.89 25.86
C ASP A 94 17.28 16.74 25.59
N ILE A 95 16.37 16.88 24.60
CA ILE A 95 15.36 15.87 24.28
C ILE A 95 16.02 14.57 23.81
N LYS A 96 15.63 13.45 24.43
CA LYS A 96 16.10 12.12 24.01
C LYS A 96 15.25 11.66 22.82
N ILE A 97 15.88 11.38 21.68
CA ILE A 97 15.19 10.94 20.47
C ILE A 97 15.47 9.46 20.26
N THR A 98 14.40 8.68 20.07
CA THR A 98 14.44 7.26 19.68
C THR A 98 13.84 7.11 18.30
N LEU A 99 14.48 6.33 17.43
CA LEU A 99 13.95 5.93 16.13
C LEU A 99 13.35 4.53 16.25
N LEU A 100 12.03 4.40 16.08
CA LEU A 100 11.31 3.14 16.14
C LEU A 100 10.98 2.67 14.72
N VAL A 101 11.62 1.57 14.29
CA VAL A 101 11.44 1.01 12.96
C VAL A 101 10.13 0.23 12.88
N ALA A 102 9.21 0.68 12.05
CA ALA A 102 7.87 0.12 11.86
C ALA A 102 7.91 -1.06 10.88
N THR A 103 8.20 -2.25 11.36
CA THR A 103 8.28 -3.49 10.57
C THR A 103 6.91 -4.11 10.28
N GLY A 104 5.89 -3.82 11.11
CA GLY A 104 4.65 -4.56 11.06
C GLY A 104 4.92 -6.07 11.14
N PHE A 105 4.50 -6.83 10.11
CA PHE A 105 4.75 -8.27 9.98
C PHE A 105 6.05 -8.64 9.27
N HIS A 106 6.82 -7.66 8.78
CA HIS A 106 8.05 -7.96 8.09
C HIS A 106 9.13 -8.45 9.07
N ARG A 107 10.13 -9.15 8.53
CA ARG A 107 11.32 -9.51 9.29
C ARG A 107 12.02 -8.25 9.84
N PRO A 108 12.81 -8.38 10.90
CA PRO A 108 13.61 -7.27 11.40
C PRO A 108 14.50 -6.66 10.31
N THR A 109 14.60 -5.32 10.32
CA THR A 109 15.50 -4.57 9.44
C THR A 109 16.94 -4.76 9.89
N THR A 110 17.84 -5.09 8.98
CA THR A 110 19.27 -5.31 9.28
C THR A 110 20.02 -3.98 9.44
N VAL A 111 21.23 -4.06 10.00
CA VAL A 111 22.12 -2.89 10.15
C VAL A 111 22.46 -2.27 8.80
N GLU A 112 22.75 -3.08 7.80
CA GLU A 112 23.08 -2.63 6.44
C GLU A 112 21.89 -1.90 5.80
N GLU A 113 20.69 -2.41 5.99
CA GLU A 113 19.45 -1.79 5.50
C GLU A 113 19.16 -0.46 6.22
N LEU A 114 19.41 -0.40 7.54
CA LEU A 114 19.31 0.85 8.31
C LEU A 114 20.31 1.89 7.83
N LYS A 115 21.57 1.51 7.59
CA LYS A 115 22.58 2.41 7.02
C LYS A 115 22.21 2.91 5.63
N GLY A 116 21.71 2.03 4.78
CA GLY A 116 21.22 2.40 3.44
C GLY A 116 20.08 3.42 3.51
N LYS A 117 19.15 3.26 4.46
CA LYS A 117 17.99 4.13 4.66
C LYS A 117 18.34 5.48 5.29
N LEU A 118 19.09 5.45 6.39
CA LEU A 118 19.42 6.64 7.18
C LEU A 118 20.64 7.41 6.65
N GLY A 119 21.50 6.72 5.91
CA GLY A 119 22.85 7.22 5.63
C GLY A 119 23.77 7.09 6.84
N ASP A 120 25.09 7.11 6.61
CA ASP A 120 26.07 6.85 7.67
C ASP A 120 25.99 7.85 8.82
N ALA A 121 25.76 9.12 8.54
CA ALA A 121 25.74 10.18 9.56
C ALA A 121 24.60 10.01 10.57
N LEU A 122 23.36 9.84 10.09
CA LEU A 122 22.20 9.62 10.98
C LEU A 122 22.28 8.25 11.67
N TYR A 123 22.76 7.22 10.94
CA TYR A 123 22.92 5.90 11.56
C TYR A 123 23.91 5.94 12.73
N GLU A 124 25.10 6.52 12.56
CA GLU A 124 26.10 6.62 13.63
C GLU A 124 25.61 7.47 14.81
N GLU A 125 24.83 8.50 14.55
CA GLU A 125 24.25 9.35 15.60
C GLU A 125 23.21 8.60 16.44
N PHE A 126 22.38 7.76 15.78
CA PHE A 126 21.23 7.13 16.44
C PHE A 126 21.36 5.64 16.71
N LYS A 127 22.44 4.96 16.31
CA LYS A 127 22.60 3.50 16.39
C LYS A 127 22.28 2.88 17.75
N ASP A 128 22.55 3.60 18.84
CA ASP A 128 22.24 3.15 20.21
C ASP A 128 20.80 3.51 20.65
N ASN A 129 20.06 4.26 19.84
CA ASN A 129 18.69 4.69 20.06
C ASN A 129 17.74 4.26 18.92
N ILE A 130 18.14 3.26 18.13
CA ILE A 130 17.27 2.62 17.14
C ILE A 130 16.65 1.39 17.79
N VAL A 131 15.32 1.29 17.72
CA VAL A 131 14.55 0.11 18.15
C VAL A 131 13.83 -0.45 16.95
N VAL A 132 13.93 -1.76 16.73
CA VAL A 132 13.18 -2.45 15.68
C VAL A 132 11.98 -3.12 16.32
N HIS A 133 10.79 -2.73 15.85
CA HIS A 133 9.53 -3.31 16.30
C HIS A 133 9.48 -4.81 16.03
N ASP A 134 8.79 -5.54 16.90
CA ASP A 134 8.54 -6.98 16.77
C ASP A 134 7.08 -7.27 17.12
N ALA A 135 6.27 -7.50 16.09
CA ALA A 135 4.84 -7.77 16.23
C ALA A 135 4.54 -9.11 16.95
N HIS A 136 5.53 -9.99 17.06
CA HIS A 136 5.37 -11.33 17.62
C HIS A 136 5.91 -11.48 19.05
N ASP A 137 6.55 -10.44 19.60
CA ASP A 137 7.06 -10.45 20.96
C ASP A 137 6.11 -9.71 21.93
N PRO A 138 5.24 -10.42 22.69
CA PRO A 138 4.30 -9.79 23.60
C PRO A 138 4.99 -9.06 24.75
N SER A 139 6.27 -9.37 25.03
CA SER A 139 7.04 -8.66 26.07
C SER A 139 7.36 -7.22 25.66
N LYS A 140 7.40 -6.92 24.37
CA LYS A 140 7.68 -5.60 23.80
C LYS A 140 6.42 -4.77 23.56
N ASN A 141 5.26 -5.39 23.55
CA ASN A 141 3.98 -4.78 23.18
C ASN A 141 3.06 -4.58 24.40
N ILE A 142 2.13 -3.63 24.31
CA ILE A 142 1.18 -3.28 25.37
C ILE A 142 -0.19 -2.96 24.81
N LYS A 143 -1.25 -3.48 25.45
CA LYS A 143 -2.63 -3.12 25.11
C LYS A 143 -2.94 -1.69 25.55
N VAL A 144 -3.43 -0.86 24.63
CA VAL A 144 -3.82 0.54 24.86
C VAL A 144 -5.32 0.77 24.80
N GLY A 145 -6.08 -0.19 24.30
CA GLY A 145 -7.53 -0.12 24.18
C GLY A 145 -8.08 -1.22 23.29
N ASN A 146 -9.27 -0.99 22.74
CA ASN A 146 -9.85 -1.83 21.71
C ASN A 146 -10.12 -1.00 20.45
N LEU A 147 -9.89 -1.56 19.28
CA LEU A 147 -10.28 -0.95 18.01
C LEU A 147 -11.81 -0.80 17.93
N PRO A 148 -12.35 0.16 17.18
CA PRO A 148 -13.79 0.29 16.97
C PRO A 148 -14.47 -1.00 16.49
N SER A 149 -13.73 -1.83 15.74
CA SER A 149 -14.20 -3.14 15.27
C SER A 149 -14.21 -4.24 16.33
N GLY A 150 -13.64 -4.00 17.51
CA GLY A 150 -13.65 -4.92 18.66
C GLY A 150 -12.31 -5.50 19.10
N PRO A 151 -11.37 -5.87 18.21
CA PRO A 151 -10.06 -6.43 18.58
C PRO A 151 -9.24 -5.53 19.49
N ASP A 152 -8.33 -6.16 20.24
CA ASP A 152 -7.39 -5.44 21.08
C ASP A 152 -6.47 -4.54 20.25
N CYS A 153 -6.30 -3.30 20.66
CA CYS A 153 -5.25 -2.41 20.15
C CYS A 153 -4.01 -2.54 21.02
N ILE A 154 -3.01 -3.23 20.47
CA ILE A 154 -1.73 -3.54 21.14
C ILE A 154 -0.62 -2.91 20.33
N ILE A 155 0.18 -2.03 20.93
CA ILE A 155 1.24 -1.28 20.25
C ILE A 155 2.59 -1.49 20.95
N ASP A 156 3.66 -1.12 20.28
CA ASP A 156 5.02 -1.15 20.83
C ASP A 156 5.13 -0.27 22.10
N LYS A 157 5.75 -0.80 23.15
CA LYS A 157 5.96 -0.11 24.42
C LYS A 157 6.80 1.15 24.30
N VAL A 158 7.73 1.19 23.33
CA VAL A 158 8.58 2.37 23.10
C VAL A 158 7.72 3.55 22.65
N ALA A 159 6.78 3.31 21.73
CA ALA A 159 5.82 4.34 21.31
C ALA A 159 4.87 4.74 22.44
N TYR A 160 4.34 3.75 23.19
CA TYR A 160 3.41 4.02 24.31
C TYR A 160 4.03 4.89 25.41
N ASN A 161 5.31 4.64 25.73
CA ASN A 161 6.02 5.33 26.81
C ASN A 161 6.58 6.69 26.38
N ALA A 162 6.58 7.01 25.08
CA ALA A 162 7.10 8.28 24.58
C ALA A 162 6.25 9.46 25.09
N SER A 163 6.91 10.51 25.54
CA SER A 163 6.23 11.76 25.94
C SER A 163 5.79 12.59 24.73
N LEU A 164 6.38 12.34 23.56
CA LEU A 164 5.99 12.86 22.26
C LEU A 164 6.19 11.76 21.21
N LEU A 165 5.18 11.51 20.38
CA LEU A 165 5.24 10.54 19.30
C LEU A 165 5.07 11.25 17.96
N GLY A 166 6.05 11.09 17.07
CA GLY A 166 6.02 11.53 15.69
C GLY A 166 6.22 10.37 14.71
N ALA A 167 5.95 10.59 13.42
CA ALA A 167 6.23 9.60 12.40
C ALA A 167 6.66 10.24 11.08
N GLU A 168 7.62 9.60 10.39
CA GLU A 168 7.86 9.83 8.97
C GLU A 168 7.05 8.83 8.12
N GLY A 169 6.98 9.09 6.83
CA GLY A 169 6.38 8.14 5.91
C GLY A 169 6.21 8.71 4.51
N PHE A 170 5.60 7.93 3.64
CA PHE A 170 5.21 8.37 2.30
C PHE A 170 3.76 8.00 1.98
N ILE A 171 3.17 8.71 1.04
CA ILE A 171 1.79 8.53 0.62
C ILE A 171 1.79 7.92 -0.77
N GLU A 172 1.18 6.75 -0.90
CA GLU A 172 0.91 6.07 -2.16
C GLU A 172 -0.48 5.43 -2.10
N ALA A 173 -1.09 5.14 -3.25
CA ALA A 173 -2.34 4.41 -3.32
C ALA A 173 -2.18 2.98 -2.78
N HIS A 174 -3.19 2.49 -2.04
CA HIS A 174 -3.14 1.17 -1.42
C HIS A 174 -4.43 0.39 -1.66
N PHE A 175 -4.32 -0.83 -2.17
CA PHE A 175 -5.42 -1.60 -2.76
C PHE A 175 -6.55 -2.04 -1.81
N PHE A 176 -6.40 -1.90 -0.49
CA PHE A 176 -7.48 -2.09 0.49
C PHE A 176 -7.53 -1.02 1.60
N ALA A 177 -6.41 -0.41 1.97
CA ALA A 177 -6.37 0.63 3.01
C ALA A 177 -6.60 2.05 2.44
N GLY A 178 -6.88 2.17 1.15
CA GLY A 178 -7.02 3.41 0.41
C GLY A 178 -5.68 4.04 0.05
N PHE A 179 -4.92 4.48 1.05
CA PHE A 179 -3.58 5.05 0.91
C PHE A 179 -2.66 4.62 2.04
N SER A 180 -1.33 4.65 1.79
CA SER A 180 -0.27 4.52 2.79
C SER A 180 -0.06 5.83 3.56
N GLY A 181 0.90 5.86 4.47
CA GLY A 181 1.25 7.03 5.28
C GLY A 181 0.31 7.30 6.46
N GLY A 182 0.58 8.37 7.19
CA GLY A 182 -0.19 8.84 8.34
C GLY A 182 -0.38 7.76 9.40
N ARG A 183 -1.63 7.42 9.66
CA ARG A 183 -2.05 6.39 10.64
C ARG A 183 -1.44 5.01 10.42
N LYS A 184 -1.00 4.67 9.19
CA LYS A 184 -0.36 3.37 8.91
C LYS A 184 1.00 3.20 9.57
N SER A 185 1.66 4.26 9.96
CA SER A 185 2.87 4.17 10.78
C SER A 185 2.60 3.50 12.13
N VAL A 186 1.37 3.61 12.65
CA VAL A 186 0.95 2.92 13.88
C VAL A 186 0.37 1.55 13.57
N LEU A 187 -0.70 1.47 12.79
CA LEU A 187 -1.34 0.21 12.40
C LEU A 187 -1.25 0.03 10.87
N PRO A 188 -0.49 -0.93 10.36
CA PRO A 188 0.14 -2.07 11.07
C PRO A 188 1.54 -1.78 11.65
N GLY A 189 2.17 -0.64 11.38
CA GLY A 189 3.60 -0.40 11.49
C GLY A 189 4.26 -0.81 12.82
N ILE A 190 3.63 -0.49 13.95
CA ILE A 190 4.13 -0.78 15.30
C ILE A 190 3.10 -1.51 16.17
N CYS A 191 2.13 -2.18 15.54
CA CYS A 191 1.14 -2.97 16.25
C CYS A 191 1.55 -4.44 16.33
N ASP A 192 1.10 -5.07 17.41
CA ASP A 192 1.17 -6.52 17.62
C ASP A 192 0.37 -7.30 16.55
N ALA A 193 0.76 -8.54 16.35
CA ALA A 193 0.13 -9.45 15.38
C ALA A 193 -1.40 -9.56 15.55
N VAL A 194 -1.90 -9.62 16.78
CA VAL A 194 -3.35 -9.74 17.07
C VAL A 194 -4.09 -8.52 16.55
N THR A 195 -3.56 -7.32 16.77
CA THR A 195 -4.16 -6.07 16.28
C THR A 195 -4.18 -6.01 14.77
N VAL A 196 -3.07 -6.39 14.13
CA VAL A 196 -2.97 -6.39 12.66
C VAL A 196 -3.95 -7.40 12.05
N MET A 197 -4.01 -8.63 12.56
CA MET A 197 -4.94 -9.65 12.09
C MET A 197 -6.40 -9.21 12.25
N GLY A 198 -6.74 -8.64 13.41
CA GLY A 198 -8.10 -8.11 13.64
C GLY A 198 -8.51 -7.03 12.64
N ASN A 199 -7.59 -6.11 12.29
CA ASN A 199 -7.85 -5.06 11.31
C ASN A 199 -7.90 -5.58 9.86
N HIS A 200 -7.12 -6.61 9.50
CA HIS A 200 -7.04 -7.18 8.16
C HIS A 200 -7.98 -8.38 7.97
N CYS A 201 -9.05 -8.47 8.76
CA CYS A 201 -9.99 -9.60 8.77
C CYS A 201 -10.82 -9.71 7.49
N GLY A 202 -11.39 -10.89 7.28
CA GLY A 202 -12.14 -11.23 6.08
C GLY A 202 -13.34 -10.31 5.82
N GLU A 203 -14.07 -9.92 6.87
CA GLU A 203 -15.19 -8.98 6.79
C GLU A 203 -14.75 -7.61 6.24
N PHE A 204 -13.65 -7.07 6.76
CA PHE A 204 -13.15 -5.75 6.36
C PHE A 204 -12.59 -5.74 4.95
N ILE A 205 -11.83 -6.76 4.58
CA ILE A 205 -11.31 -6.91 3.21
C ILE A 205 -12.45 -7.06 2.18
N ALA A 206 -13.55 -7.67 2.57
CA ALA A 206 -14.75 -7.78 1.73
C ALA A 206 -15.54 -6.47 1.58
N SER A 207 -15.36 -5.51 2.50
CA SER A 207 -16.08 -4.23 2.47
C SER A 207 -15.97 -3.56 1.09
N PRO A 208 -17.06 -2.98 0.54
CA PRO A 208 -17.01 -2.22 -0.71
C PRO A 208 -16.16 -0.95 -0.60
N TYR A 209 -15.85 -0.51 0.61
CA TYR A 209 -15.01 0.65 0.88
C TYR A 209 -13.53 0.29 1.09
N ALA A 210 -13.18 -0.98 1.35
CA ALA A 210 -11.80 -1.44 1.42
C ALA A 210 -11.23 -1.60 0.00
N ARG A 211 -10.99 -0.49 -0.67
CA ARG A 211 -10.57 -0.40 -2.09
C ARG A 211 -9.46 0.63 -2.27
N THR A 212 -8.79 0.52 -3.42
CA THR A 212 -7.75 1.46 -3.82
C THR A 212 -8.29 2.89 -3.81
N GLY A 213 -7.60 3.80 -3.12
CA GLY A 213 -7.94 5.23 -3.12
C GLY A 213 -9.13 5.62 -2.27
N ILE A 214 -9.76 4.71 -1.52
CA ILE A 214 -10.93 4.98 -0.67
C ILE A 214 -10.53 5.02 0.81
N LEU A 215 -10.67 6.18 1.44
CA LEU A 215 -10.51 6.37 2.88
C LEU A 215 -11.86 6.42 3.61
N ASP A 216 -12.81 7.18 3.06
CA ASP A 216 -14.10 7.44 3.69
C ASP A 216 -14.94 6.14 3.78
N LYS A 217 -15.47 5.84 4.95
CA LYS A 217 -16.21 4.60 5.26
C LYS A 217 -15.39 3.31 5.13
N ASN A 218 -14.09 3.39 4.94
CA ASN A 218 -13.23 2.22 4.88
C ASN A 218 -12.96 1.73 6.31
N PRO A 219 -13.49 0.56 6.73
CA PRO A 219 -13.38 0.10 8.11
C PRO A 219 -11.91 -0.14 8.53
N ILE A 220 -11.06 -0.55 7.58
CA ILE A 220 -9.62 -0.71 7.81
C ILE A 220 -8.99 0.65 8.15
N HIS A 221 -9.33 1.70 7.39
CA HIS A 221 -8.84 3.05 7.66
C HIS A 221 -9.32 3.60 9.00
N GLU A 222 -10.60 3.37 9.33
CA GLU A 222 -11.20 3.87 10.58
C GLU A 222 -10.51 3.27 11.81
N ASP A 223 -10.28 1.96 11.83
CA ASP A 223 -9.50 1.30 12.89
C ASP A 223 -8.05 1.81 12.97
N MET A 224 -7.39 2.02 11.81
CA MET A 224 -6.03 2.56 11.77
C MET A 224 -5.96 3.98 12.34
N VAL A 225 -6.98 4.81 12.11
CA VAL A 225 -7.08 6.14 12.70
C VAL A 225 -7.26 6.03 14.22
N ALA A 226 -8.15 5.17 14.70
CA ALA A 226 -8.37 4.95 16.13
C ALA A 226 -7.10 4.44 16.83
N ALA A 227 -6.36 3.52 16.21
CA ALA A 227 -5.08 3.05 16.75
C ALA A 227 -4.05 4.19 16.87
N ALA A 228 -3.95 5.06 15.85
CA ALA A 228 -3.07 6.22 15.89
C ALA A 228 -3.47 7.25 16.98
N GLU A 229 -4.77 7.43 17.23
CA GLU A 229 -5.28 8.24 18.33
C GLU A 229 -4.92 7.64 19.70
N MET A 230 -5.12 6.33 19.88
CA MET A 230 -4.77 5.62 21.11
C MET A 230 -3.26 5.67 21.39
N ALA A 231 -2.43 5.59 20.32
CA ALA A 231 -0.98 5.77 20.41
C ALA A 231 -0.57 7.21 20.65
N LYS A 232 -1.49 8.18 20.58
CA LYS A 232 -1.25 9.62 20.72
C LYS A 232 -0.25 10.15 19.67
N LEU A 233 -0.36 9.68 18.41
CA LEU A 233 0.47 10.18 17.32
C LEU A 233 0.21 11.67 17.13
N ALA A 234 1.19 12.50 17.51
CA ALA A 234 1.03 13.94 17.61
C ALA A 234 1.40 14.67 16.31
N PHE A 235 2.36 14.15 15.54
CA PHE A 235 2.91 14.82 14.38
C PHE A 235 3.38 13.83 13.33
N ILE A 236 3.13 14.13 12.07
CA ILE A 236 3.71 13.38 10.94
C ILE A 236 4.46 14.30 9.99
N CYS A 237 5.46 13.75 9.30
CA CYS A 237 5.99 14.31 8.07
C CYS A 237 5.96 13.23 6.99
N ASN A 238 5.03 13.36 6.05
CA ASN A 238 4.87 12.41 4.97
C ASN A 238 5.17 13.04 3.62
N VAL A 239 5.84 12.30 2.77
CA VAL A 239 6.21 12.75 1.42
C VAL A 239 5.42 12.00 0.35
N VAL A 240 5.35 12.59 -0.83
CA VAL A 240 5.01 11.92 -2.08
C VAL A 240 6.30 11.84 -2.88
N ILE A 241 6.57 10.70 -3.49
CA ILE A 241 7.78 10.42 -4.25
C ILE A 241 7.43 10.10 -5.71
N ASP A 242 8.34 10.40 -6.61
CA ASP A 242 8.25 10.01 -8.01
C ASP A 242 8.72 8.55 -8.23
N GLU A 243 8.78 8.11 -9.47
CA GLU A 243 9.25 6.79 -9.87
C GLU A 243 10.75 6.56 -9.56
N ASP A 244 11.55 7.62 -9.55
CA ASP A 244 12.97 7.62 -9.15
C ASP A 244 13.17 7.63 -7.62
N LYS A 245 12.09 7.57 -6.84
CA LYS A 245 12.06 7.63 -5.37
C LYS A 245 12.51 8.98 -4.80
N LYS A 246 12.45 10.05 -5.58
CA LYS A 246 12.74 11.41 -5.14
C LYS A 246 11.49 12.06 -4.54
N THR A 247 11.70 12.82 -3.49
CA THR A 247 10.64 13.64 -2.87
C THR A 247 10.16 14.71 -3.84
N VAL A 248 8.84 14.72 -4.15
CA VAL A 248 8.22 15.73 -5.02
C VAL A 248 7.22 16.62 -4.31
N ALA A 249 6.70 16.17 -3.16
CA ALA A 249 5.86 16.95 -2.25
C ALA A 249 5.99 16.42 -0.83
N ALA A 250 5.73 17.28 0.16
CA ALA A 250 5.73 16.91 1.58
C ALA A 250 4.55 17.54 2.32
N PHE A 251 4.07 16.85 3.35
CA PHE A 251 2.92 17.23 4.17
C PHE A 251 3.26 16.93 5.62
N ALA A 252 3.41 17.97 6.44
CA ALA A 252 3.77 17.86 7.85
C ALA A 252 2.66 18.42 8.75
N GLY A 253 2.53 17.92 9.96
CA GLY A 253 1.57 18.41 10.96
C GLY A 253 0.69 17.32 11.56
N ASN A 254 -0.60 17.64 11.76
CA ASN A 254 -1.59 16.72 12.33
C ASN A 254 -1.76 15.47 11.46
N PHE A 255 -1.69 14.29 12.06
CA PHE A 255 -1.66 13.03 11.31
C PHE A 255 -2.90 12.74 10.47
N LYS A 256 -4.06 13.35 10.77
CA LYS A 256 -5.28 13.21 9.97
C LYS A 256 -5.29 14.20 8.80
N THR A 257 -5.15 15.49 9.11
CA THR A 257 -5.33 16.56 8.11
C THR A 257 -4.13 16.71 7.19
N ALA A 258 -2.90 16.58 7.70
CA ALA A 258 -1.71 16.59 6.86
C ALA A 258 -1.69 15.36 5.92
N HIS A 259 -2.03 14.17 6.44
CA HIS A 259 -2.18 12.99 5.59
C HIS A 259 -3.26 13.18 4.53
N ARG A 260 -4.45 13.71 4.89
CA ARG A 260 -5.54 13.95 3.94
C ARG A 260 -5.13 14.92 2.82
N LYS A 261 -4.41 15.99 3.16
CA LYS A 261 -3.87 16.92 2.16
C LYS A 261 -2.92 16.24 1.17
N GLY A 262 -2.05 15.35 1.67
CA GLY A 262 -1.17 14.57 0.81
C GLY A 262 -1.93 13.57 -0.07
N VAL A 263 -2.97 12.94 0.46
CA VAL A 263 -3.87 12.06 -0.30
C VAL A 263 -4.61 12.83 -1.41
N ASP A 264 -5.13 14.01 -1.10
CA ASP A 264 -5.83 14.87 -2.07
C ASP A 264 -4.87 15.32 -3.18
N PHE A 265 -3.63 15.70 -2.82
CA PHE A 265 -2.58 16.03 -3.76
C PHE A 265 -2.27 14.87 -4.70
N LEU A 266 -1.94 13.68 -4.17
CA LEU A 266 -1.61 12.50 -4.98
C LEU A 266 -2.80 12.06 -5.84
N SER A 267 -4.02 12.12 -5.31
CA SER A 267 -5.25 11.78 -6.05
C SER A 267 -5.41 12.63 -7.31
N GLY A 268 -4.95 13.89 -7.31
CA GLY A 268 -4.94 14.74 -8.49
C GLY A 268 -4.11 14.20 -9.67
N TYR A 269 -3.17 13.29 -9.39
CA TYR A 269 -2.32 12.66 -10.40
C TYR A 269 -2.72 11.23 -10.75
N CYS A 270 -3.20 10.45 -9.79
CA CYS A 270 -3.46 9.02 -9.98
C CYS A 270 -4.95 8.67 -10.15
N ALA A 271 -5.89 9.55 -9.77
CA ALA A 271 -7.31 9.26 -9.90
C ALA A 271 -7.78 9.40 -11.36
N VAL A 272 -8.50 8.39 -11.83
CA VAL A 272 -9.11 8.35 -13.16
C VAL A 272 -10.57 7.92 -13.04
N LYS A 273 -11.43 8.48 -13.89
CA LYS A 273 -12.86 8.10 -13.92
C LYS A 273 -13.02 6.69 -14.46
N PRO A 274 -13.94 5.89 -13.91
CA PRO A 274 -14.31 4.61 -14.49
C PRO A 274 -14.77 4.76 -15.95
N ALA A 275 -14.42 3.79 -16.77
CA ALA A 275 -14.95 3.59 -18.12
C ALA A 275 -15.47 2.14 -18.21
N PRO A 276 -16.70 1.86 -17.72
CA PRO A 276 -17.24 0.51 -17.65
C PRO A 276 -17.23 -0.20 -18.98
N ALA A 277 -16.75 -1.46 -19.01
CA ALA A 277 -16.66 -2.26 -20.22
C ALA A 277 -16.84 -3.76 -19.92
N ASP A 278 -17.21 -4.53 -20.96
CA ASP A 278 -17.39 -5.99 -20.89
C ASP A 278 -16.07 -6.73 -20.83
N ILE A 279 -15.01 -6.13 -21.38
CA ILE A 279 -13.64 -6.63 -21.34
C ILE A 279 -12.74 -5.51 -20.81
N VAL A 280 -11.97 -5.79 -19.78
CA VAL A 280 -10.95 -4.85 -19.26
C VAL A 280 -9.60 -5.53 -19.28
N ILE A 281 -8.62 -4.90 -19.92
CA ILE A 281 -7.23 -5.37 -19.98
C ILE A 281 -6.40 -4.53 -19.02
N THR A 282 -5.63 -5.19 -18.14
CA THR A 282 -4.78 -4.52 -17.16
C THR A 282 -3.45 -5.23 -16.96
N THR A 283 -2.48 -4.54 -16.38
CA THR A 283 -1.18 -5.10 -16.00
C THR A 283 -0.85 -4.79 -14.53
N ASN A 284 0.18 -5.43 -14.00
CA ASN A 284 0.72 -5.06 -12.69
C ASN A 284 1.91 -4.07 -12.77
N GLY A 285 1.96 -3.25 -13.84
CA GLY A 285 2.94 -2.18 -13.99
C GLY A 285 4.34 -2.60 -14.46
N GLY A 286 4.51 -3.86 -14.91
CA GLY A 286 5.79 -4.40 -15.35
C GLY A 286 6.79 -4.59 -14.20
N TYR A 287 8.08 -4.77 -14.55
CA TYR A 287 9.17 -4.97 -13.59
C TYR A 287 9.38 -3.73 -12.71
N PRO A 288 9.55 -3.88 -11.38
CA PRO A 288 9.61 -5.14 -10.61
C PRO A 288 8.25 -5.59 -10.04
N LEU A 289 7.16 -4.90 -10.31
CA LEU A 289 5.87 -5.10 -9.62
C LEU A 289 5.08 -6.31 -10.13
N ASP A 290 5.43 -6.86 -11.29
CA ASP A 290 4.77 -8.00 -11.91
C ASP A 290 5.54 -9.32 -11.78
N GLN A 291 6.59 -9.36 -10.93
CA GLN A 291 7.45 -10.53 -10.78
C GLN A 291 6.79 -11.71 -10.06
N ASN A 292 5.74 -11.49 -9.29
CA ASN A 292 5.02 -12.57 -8.61
C ASN A 292 3.51 -12.36 -8.53
N ALA A 293 2.78 -13.47 -8.41
CA ALA A 293 1.32 -13.47 -8.40
C ALA A 293 0.72 -12.73 -7.18
N TYR A 294 1.42 -12.72 -6.03
CA TYR A 294 1.00 -12.02 -4.80
C TYR A 294 0.76 -10.52 -5.02
N GLN A 295 1.50 -9.90 -5.93
CA GLN A 295 1.35 -8.47 -6.23
C GLN A 295 0.20 -8.18 -7.21
N CYS A 296 -0.21 -9.15 -8.01
CA CYS A 296 -1.20 -8.97 -9.09
C CYS A 296 -2.59 -8.48 -8.64
N PRO A 297 -3.10 -8.77 -7.42
CA PRO A 297 -4.34 -8.16 -6.93
C PRO A 297 -4.38 -6.64 -7.01
N LYS A 298 -3.24 -5.96 -7.03
CA LYS A 298 -3.17 -4.49 -7.18
C LYS A 298 -3.67 -4.05 -8.56
N GLY A 299 -3.09 -4.58 -9.63
CA GLY A 299 -3.51 -4.29 -11.00
C GLY A 299 -4.92 -4.81 -11.30
N MET A 300 -5.27 -6.00 -10.78
CA MET A 300 -6.62 -6.57 -10.92
C MET A 300 -7.69 -5.70 -10.24
N SER A 301 -7.36 -5.03 -9.13
CA SER A 301 -8.30 -4.14 -8.43
C SER A 301 -8.64 -2.89 -9.24
N ALA A 302 -7.72 -2.41 -10.09
CA ALA A 302 -8.02 -1.32 -11.02
C ALA A 302 -9.03 -1.76 -12.09
N ALA A 303 -8.88 -2.98 -12.63
CA ALA A 303 -9.84 -3.56 -13.56
C ALA A 303 -11.20 -3.85 -12.88
N GLU A 304 -11.20 -4.39 -11.64
CA GLU A 304 -12.42 -4.63 -10.85
C GLU A 304 -13.28 -3.36 -10.71
N ALA A 305 -12.64 -2.20 -10.60
CA ALA A 305 -13.33 -0.94 -10.40
C ALA A 305 -14.03 -0.38 -11.66
N THR A 306 -13.82 -1.00 -12.83
CA THR A 306 -14.39 -0.51 -14.11
C THR A 306 -14.98 -1.61 -14.99
N VAL A 307 -14.79 -2.88 -14.67
CA VAL A 307 -15.40 -3.99 -15.45
C VAL A 307 -16.90 -4.11 -15.15
N ASN A 308 -17.71 -4.33 -16.18
CA ASN A 308 -19.14 -4.60 -16.04
C ASN A 308 -19.40 -5.91 -15.28
N ASP A 309 -20.56 -6.03 -14.62
CA ASP A 309 -20.96 -7.28 -13.97
C ASP A 309 -20.96 -8.44 -14.98
N GLY A 310 -20.34 -9.56 -14.58
CA GLY A 310 -20.12 -10.70 -15.48
C GLY A 310 -19.13 -10.45 -16.62
N GLY A 311 -18.39 -9.38 -16.59
CA GLY A 311 -17.36 -9.07 -17.57
C GLY A 311 -16.12 -9.95 -17.46
N VAL A 312 -15.15 -9.69 -18.33
CA VAL A 312 -13.88 -10.42 -18.45
C VAL A 312 -12.73 -9.47 -18.12
N ILE A 313 -11.83 -9.92 -17.26
CA ILE A 313 -10.57 -9.22 -16.97
C ILE A 313 -9.45 -9.99 -17.64
N ILE A 314 -8.62 -9.32 -18.47
CA ILE A 314 -7.36 -9.84 -18.95
C ILE A 314 -6.26 -9.20 -18.10
N MET A 315 -5.52 -10.04 -17.37
CA MET A 315 -4.42 -9.60 -16.50
C MET A 315 -3.09 -10.04 -17.09
N LEU A 316 -2.12 -9.12 -17.19
CA LEU A 316 -0.77 -9.41 -17.68
C LEU A 316 0.25 -9.23 -16.55
N ALA A 317 1.04 -10.27 -16.29
CA ALA A 317 2.18 -10.24 -15.37
C ALA A 317 3.11 -11.42 -15.63
N THR A 318 4.43 -11.21 -15.57
CA THR A 318 5.42 -12.26 -15.85
C THR A 318 5.41 -13.37 -14.81
N CYS A 319 5.20 -13.03 -13.54
CA CYS A 319 5.28 -13.91 -12.39
C CYS A 319 6.59 -14.72 -12.31
N GLN A 320 7.74 -14.17 -12.79
CA GLN A 320 9.03 -14.86 -12.88
C GLN A 320 9.52 -15.41 -11.53
N ASP A 321 9.19 -14.74 -10.43
CA ASP A 321 9.49 -15.17 -9.05
C ASP A 321 8.38 -16.06 -8.45
N GLY A 322 7.51 -16.61 -9.29
CA GLY A 322 6.45 -17.53 -8.88
C GLY A 322 5.30 -16.87 -8.12
N HIS A 323 4.83 -17.54 -7.07
CA HIS A 323 3.64 -17.09 -6.32
C HIS A 323 3.89 -15.90 -5.38
N GLY A 324 5.12 -15.69 -4.90
CA GLY A 324 5.49 -14.58 -4.01
C GLY A 324 5.12 -14.76 -2.52
N GLY A 325 4.52 -15.90 -2.14
CA GLY A 325 4.17 -16.23 -0.75
C GLY A 325 3.49 -17.59 -0.65
N GLU A 326 4.04 -18.52 0.17
CA GLU A 326 3.50 -19.88 0.35
C GLU A 326 2.08 -19.85 0.90
N SER A 327 1.83 -19.06 1.94
CA SER A 327 0.49 -18.96 2.55
C SER A 327 -0.55 -18.44 1.56
N TYR A 328 -0.20 -17.44 0.76
CA TYR A 328 -1.05 -16.91 -0.31
C TYR A 328 -1.39 -17.98 -1.34
N TYR A 329 -0.37 -18.70 -1.83
CA TYR A 329 -0.55 -19.73 -2.86
C TYR A 329 -1.44 -20.87 -2.36
N HIS A 330 -1.08 -21.48 -1.24
CA HIS A 330 -1.83 -22.61 -0.65
C HIS A 330 -3.26 -22.23 -0.28
N SER A 331 -3.49 -21.02 0.20
CA SER A 331 -4.85 -20.53 0.48
C SER A 331 -5.78 -20.60 -0.74
N ILE A 332 -5.24 -20.38 -1.94
CA ILE A 332 -6.03 -20.38 -3.19
C ILE A 332 -5.98 -21.75 -3.86
N ALA A 333 -4.78 -22.33 -3.99
CA ALA A 333 -4.57 -23.56 -4.73
C ALA A 333 -5.28 -24.76 -4.09
N ASP A 334 -5.24 -24.87 -2.76
CA ASP A 334 -5.82 -25.99 -2.01
C ASP A 334 -7.35 -25.83 -1.77
N ALA A 335 -7.90 -24.63 -2.00
CA ALA A 335 -9.33 -24.39 -1.89
C ALA A 335 -10.10 -25.08 -3.01
N GLU A 336 -11.32 -25.55 -2.72
CA GLU A 336 -12.24 -26.12 -3.71
C GLU A 336 -12.51 -25.14 -4.87
N SER A 337 -12.72 -23.86 -4.52
CA SER A 337 -12.93 -22.77 -5.48
C SER A 337 -12.57 -21.43 -4.86
N ALA A 338 -12.41 -20.40 -5.71
CA ALA A 338 -12.22 -19.03 -5.25
C ALA A 338 -13.38 -18.53 -4.37
N ASP A 339 -14.62 -18.93 -4.67
CA ASP A 339 -15.78 -18.60 -3.84
C ASP A 339 -15.72 -19.30 -2.49
N ALA A 340 -15.37 -20.59 -2.44
CA ALA A 340 -15.24 -21.33 -1.19
C ALA A 340 -14.24 -20.68 -0.23
N PHE A 341 -13.06 -20.31 -0.73
CA PHE A 341 -12.07 -19.61 0.11
C PHE A 341 -12.55 -18.22 0.54
N PHE A 342 -13.16 -17.46 -0.36
CA PHE A 342 -13.73 -16.16 -0.01
C PHE A 342 -14.78 -16.27 1.10
N GLN A 343 -15.69 -17.25 1.02
CA GLN A 343 -16.70 -17.50 2.06
C GLN A 343 -16.03 -17.96 3.38
N GLN A 344 -15.01 -18.80 3.31
CA GLN A 344 -14.24 -19.18 4.48
C GLN A 344 -13.67 -17.94 5.19
N CYS A 345 -13.07 -17.01 4.46
CA CYS A 345 -12.54 -15.76 5.04
C CYS A 345 -13.63 -14.95 5.74
N LEU A 346 -14.85 -14.88 5.17
CA LEU A 346 -15.97 -14.15 5.80
C LEU A 346 -16.46 -14.78 7.11
N HIS A 347 -16.31 -16.10 7.26
CA HIS A 347 -16.72 -16.82 8.46
C HIS A 347 -15.59 -17.00 9.47
N THR A 348 -14.35 -16.64 9.11
CA THR A 348 -13.21 -16.68 10.02
C THR A 348 -13.32 -15.54 11.04
N PRO A 349 -13.32 -15.82 12.36
CA PRO A 349 -13.30 -14.80 13.38
C PRO A 349 -12.11 -13.84 13.19
N GLN A 350 -12.28 -12.56 13.48
CA GLN A 350 -11.25 -11.53 13.30
C GLN A 350 -9.88 -11.94 13.88
N VAL A 351 -9.89 -12.48 15.09
CA VAL A 351 -8.66 -12.89 15.81
C VAL A 351 -7.99 -14.16 15.25
N GLU A 352 -8.68 -14.89 14.38
CA GLU A 352 -8.20 -16.10 13.70
C GLU A 352 -7.75 -15.85 12.27
N THR A 353 -7.74 -14.57 11.83
CA THR A 353 -7.23 -14.17 10.51
C THR A 353 -5.78 -14.62 10.35
N LEU A 354 -5.48 -15.26 9.22
CA LEU A 354 -4.14 -15.74 8.92
C LEU A 354 -3.29 -14.67 8.18
N PRO A 355 -1.96 -14.69 8.35
CA PRO A 355 -1.06 -13.87 7.54
C PRO A 355 -1.30 -14.09 6.04
N ASP A 356 -1.25 -12.99 5.27
CA ASP A 356 -1.48 -12.95 3.82
C ASP A 356 -2.89 -13.33 3.34
N GLN A 357 -3.80 -13.75 4.23
CA GLN A 357 -5.18 -14.06 3.91
C GLN A 357 -5.86 -12.93 3.11
N TRP A 358 -5.57 -11.67 3.45
CA TRP A 358 -6.14 -10.50 2.76
C TRP A 358 -5.78 -10.44 1.27
N CYS A 359 -4.56 -10.78 0.87
CA CYS A 359 -4.18 -10.83 -0.54
C CYS A 359 -4.89 -11.96 -1.29
N ALA A 360 -4.90 -13.17 -0.72
CA ALA A 360 -5.60 -14.32 -1.27
C ALA A 360 -7.13 -14.05 -1.37
N GLN A 361 -7.71 -13.43 -0.36
CA GLN A 361 -9.12 -13.05 -0.35
C GLN A 361 -9.46 -12.02 -1.43
N ILE A 362 -8.60 -11.01 -1.65
CA ILE A 362 -8.80 -10.02 -2.72
C ILE A 362 -8.71 -10.68 -4.09
N TRP A 363 -7.73 -11.56 -4.31
CA TRP A 363 -7.68 -12.38 -5.53
C TRP A 363 -8.97 -13.15 -5.73
N CYS A 364 -9.40 -13.92 -4.73
CA CYS A 364 -10.61 -14.73 -4.79
C CYS A 364 -11.89 -13.87 -4.95
N ARG A 365 -11.94 -12.67 -4.34
CA ARG A 365 -13.02 -11.71 -4.54
C ARG A 365 -13.23 -11.37 -6.00
N ILE A 366 -12.15 -11.17 -6.73
CA ILE A 366 -12.19 -10.81 -8.15
C ILE A 366 -12.51 -12.03 -9.00
N VAL A 367 -11.80 -13.13 -8.79
CA VAL A 367 -11.92 -14.37 -9.58
C VAL A 367 -13.30 -15.03 -9.45
N ARG A 368 -13.96 -14.96 -8.27
CA ARG A 368 -15.31 -15.49 -8.08
C ARG A 368 -16.38 -14.68 -8.82
N LYS A 369 -16.13 -13.41 -9.07
CA LYS A 369 -17.11 -12.48 -9.67
C LYS A 369 -16.94 -12.32 -11.16
N TYR A 370 -15.69 -12.36 -11.64
CA TYR A 370 -15.33 -12.11 -13.04
C TYR A 370 -14.56 -13.28 -13.63
N LYS A 371 -14.70 -13.46 -14.94
CA LYS A 371 -13.81 -14.36 -15.67
C LYS A 371 -12.45 -13.68 -15.85
N VAL A 372 -11.42 -14.25 -15.26
CA VAL A 372 -10.04 -13.75 -15.37
C VAL A 372 -9.28 -14.63 -16.36
N LEU A 373 -8.70 -13.98 -17.39
CA LEU A 373 -7.78 -14.57 -18.36
C LEU A 373 -6.40 -13.99 -18.04
N PHE A 374 -5.45 -14.85 -17.72
CA PHE A 374 -4.15 -14.41 -17.20
C PHE A 374 -3.04 -14.72 -18.21
N VAL A 375 -2.34 -13.68 -18.65
CA VAL A 375 -1.18 -13.76 -19.54
C VAL A 375 0.09 -13.79 -18.72
N ALA A 376 0.85 -14.87 -18.80
CA ALA A 376 2.11 -15.05 -18.08
C ALA A 376 3.12 -15.86 -18.92
N ASP A 377 4.38 -15.88 -18.49
CA ASP A 377 5.41 -16.71 -19.08
C ASP A 377 5.01 -18.19 -19.05
N LYS A 378 5.39 -18.96 -20.07
CA LYS A 378 5.07 -20.39 -20.19
C LYS A 378 5.44 -21.21 -18.96
N ALA A 379 6.54 -20.86 -18.31
CA ALA A 379 6.99 -21.53 -17.09
C ALA A 379 6.01 -21.40 -15.90
N GLN A 380 5.09 -20.43 -15.95
CA GLN A 380 4.14 -20.14 -14.88
C GLN A 380 2.74 -20.73 -15.14
N GLU A 381 2.53 -21.47 -16.23
CA GLU A 381 1.21 -22.00 -16.59
C GLU A 381 0.55 -22.76 -15.45
N GLN A 382 1.28 -23.67 -14.79
CA GLN A 382 0.72 -24.47 -13.70
C GLN A 382 0.34 -23.60 -12.51
N LEU A 383 1.22 -22.66 -12.10
CA LEU A 383 0.94 -21.69 -11.05
C LEU A 383 -0.37 -20.94 -11.31
N ILE A 384 -0.51 -20.39 -12.53
CA ILE A 384 -1.70 -19.57 -12.87
C ILE A 384 -2.98 -20.43 -12.84
N ARG A 385 -2.93 -21.68 -13.30
CA ARG A 385 -4.07 -22.61 -13.24
C ARG A 385 -4.42 -23.00 -11.80
N ASP A 386 -3.43 -23.22 -10.94
CA ASP A 386 -3.63 -23.51 -9.51
C ASP A 386 -4.32 -22.32 -8.80
N LEU A 387 -4.03 -21.09 -9.23
CA LEU A 387 -4.70 -19.88 -8.74
C LEU A 387 -6.13 -19.69 -9.30
N LYS A 388 -6.72 -20.74 -9.94
CA LYS A 388 -8.12 -20.80 -10.40
C LYS A 388 -8.47 -19.85 -11.54
N VAL A 389 -7.50 -19.43 -12.35
CA VAL A 389 -7.71 -18.57 -13.53
C VAL A 389 -7.26 -19.26 -14.83
N GLU A 390 -7.72 -18.77 -15.98
CA GLU A 390 -7.42 -19.34 -17.29
C GLU A 390 -6.11 -18.74 -17.81
N TYR A 391 -5.11 -19.60 -18.10
CA TYR A 391 -3.77 -19.20 -18.55
C TYR A 391 -3.71 -18.99 -20.06
N PHE A 392 -2.92 -18.00 -20.47
CA PHE A 392 -2.53 -17.70 -21.86
C PHE A 392 -1.06 -17.31 -21.92
N GLU A 393 -0.41 -17.61 -23.05
CA GLU A 393 0.98 -17.23 -23.30
C GLU A 393 1.07 -15.83 -23.92
N THR A 394 0.05 -15.42 -24.69
CA THR A 394 0.03 -14.14 -25.40
C THR A 394 -1.24 -13.34 -25.11
N LEU A 395 -1.13 -12.02 -25.26
CA LEU A 395 -2.28 -11.11 -25.14
C LEU A 395 -3.31 -11.37 -26.25
N ASP A 396 -2.86 -11.67 -27.48
CA ASP A 396 -3.75 -11.91 -28.63
C ASP A 396 -4.66 -13.13 -28.38
N GLU A 397 -4.11 -14.23 -27.86
CA GLU A 397 -4.88 -15.42 -27.50
C GLU A 397 -5.91 -15.12 -26.40
N ALA A 398 -5.50 -14.42 -25.33
CA ALA A 398 -6.39 -14.02 -24.25
C ALA A 398 -7.49 -13.08 -24.74
N TYR A 399 -7.15 -12.12 -25.61
CA TYR A 399 -8.12 -11.20 -26.18
C TYR A 399 -9.10 -11.89 -27.14
N ALA A 400 -8.63 -12.80 -27.99
CA ALA A 400 -9.50 -13.62 -28.84
C ALA A 400 -10.47 -14.45 -27.98
N ARG A 401 -10.00 -15.04 -26.88
CA ARG A 401 -10.83 -15.78 -25.94
C ARG A 401 -11.86 -14.89 -25.24
N ALA A 402 -11.48 -13.67 -24.83
CA ALA A 402 -12.43 -12.71 -24.24
C ALA A 402 -13.54 -12.34 -25.24
N ARG A 403 -13.19 -12.14 -26.53
CA ARG A 403 -14.16 -11.89 -27.58
C ARG A 403 -15.09 -13.07 -27.85
N GLU A 404 -14.61 -14.32 -27.79
CA GLU A 404 -15.47 -15.50 -27.86
C GLU A 404 -16.50 -15.52 -26.72
N LEU A 405 -16.08 -15.18 -25.51
CA LEU A 405 -16.93 -15.20 -24.33
C LEU A 405 -17.99 -14.08 -24.31
N LYS A 406 -17.64 -12.88 -24.84
CA LYS A 406 -18.48 -11.67 -24.71
C LYS A 406 -19.11 -11.24 -26.05
N GLY A 407 -18.69 -11.82 -27.16
CA GLY A 407 -19.19 -11.49 -28.50
C GLY A 407 -18.38 -10.36 -29.19
N PRO A 408 -18.63 -10.18 -30.51
CA PRO A 408 -17.86 -9.25 -31.33
C PRO A 408 -18.09 -7.76 -30.97
N ASP A 409 -19.26 -7.44 -30.41
CA ASP A 409 -19.66 -6.08 -30.08
C ASP A 409 -19.32 -5.70 -28.62
N ALA A 410 -18.61 -6.58 -27.88
CA ALA A 410 -18.23 -6.33 -26.50
C ALA A 410 -17.39 -5.04 -26.35
N THR A 411 -17.76 -4.22 -25.39
CA THR A 411 -17.01 -2.99 -25.06
C THR A 411 -15.66 -3.34 -24.41
N LEU A 412 -14.66 -2.49 -24.68
CA LEU A 412 -13.29 -2.67 -24.21
C LEU A 412 -12.79 -1.43 -23.46
N THR A 413 -12.12 -1.64 -22.34
CA THR A 413 -11.32 -0.61 -21.63
C THR A 413 -9.91 -1.14 -21.39
N CYS A 414 -8.90 -0.30 -21.58
CA CYS A 414 -7.50 -0.63 -21.42
C CYS A 414 -6.90 0.13 -20.23
N ILE A 415 -6.12 -0.56 -19.39
CA ILE A 415 -5.37 -0.01 -18.26
C ILE A 415 -3.90 -0.46 -18.39
N PRO A 416 -3.06 0.28 -19.14
CA PRO A 416 -1.68 -0.14 -19.44
C PRO A 416 -0.78 -0.33 -18.21
N ASN A 417 -1.11 0.36 -17.11
CA ASN A 417 -0.42 0.24 -15.83
C ASN A 417 -1.45 0.30 -14.69
N GLY A 418 -1.95 -0.86 -14.27
CA GLY A 418 -3.01 -0.97 -13.26
C GLY A 418 -2.61 -0.55 -11.85
N VAL A 419 -1.30 -0.49 -11.54
CA VAL A 419 -0.83 -0.06 -10.21
C VAL A 419 -0.65 1.44 -10.10
N SER A 420 -0.57 2.16 -11.22
CA SER A 420 -0.40 3.62 -11.24
C SER A 420 -1.72 4.39 -11.21
N VAL A 421 -2.85 3.73 -11.41
CA VAL A 421 -4.18 4.35 -11.49
C VAL A 421 -5.03 4.03 -10.27
N VAL A 422 -5.81 5.02 -9.84
CA VAL A 422 -6.89 4.86 -8.86
C VAL A 422 -8.20 5.11 -9.60
N VAL A 423 -8.87 4.03 -9.98
CA VAL A 423 -10.16 4.12 -10.70
C VAL A 423 -11.27 4.42 -9.70
N LYS A 424 -11.80 5.64 -9.74
CA LYS A 424 -12.89 6.09 -8.86
C LYS A 424 -13.64 7.28 -9.46
N ASP A 425 -14.91 7.49 -9.03
CA ASP A 425 -15.70 8.67 -9.34
C ASP A 425 -15.17 9.96 -8.71
#